data_20846a86ff06702e6d257fffacd08b5c
#
_entry.id   20846a86ff06702e6d257fffacd08b5c
#
_cell.length_a   1.000
_cell.length_b   1.000
_cell.length_c   1.000
_cell.angle_alpha   90.00
_cell.angle_beta   90.00
_cell.angle_gamma   90.00
#
_symmetry.space_group_name_H-M   'P 1'
#
loop_
_entity.id
_entity.type
_entity.pdbx_description
1 polymer ?
#
loop_
_entity_poly.entity_id
_entity_poly.type
_entity_poly.pdbx_seq_one_letter_code
_entity_poly.pdbx_strand_id
1 'polypeptide(L)'
;MITFSKASFSENTNVSQSSQARDYSYYYDKEYDNLLITFNTSVPTYSDEVHNNIYLIYSEEDDSIIGTQIMYFKKRSLETLKKYLPKFLFEIVEELNIITQK
;
A
#
# COMPACT_ATOMS: atom_id res chain seq x y z
N MET A 1 -16.15 3.08 2.04
CA MET A 1 -15.73 2.88 2.19
C MET A 1 -15.04 1.99 2.38
N ILE A 2 -14.67 1.77 2.49
CA ILE A 2 -14.08 1.04 2.43
C ILE A 2 -13.71 0.46 3.39
N THR A 3 -13.66 -0.36 3.56
CA THR A 3 -13.40 -0.80 4.44
C THR A 3 -12.37 -1.51 4.39
N PHE A 4 -11.67 -1.46 4.94
CA PHE A 4 -10.52 -2.13 4.82
C PHE A 4 -10.61 -3.43 5.50
N SER A 5 -10.63 -4.01 5.42
CA SER A 5 -10.64 -4.88 6.05
C SER A 5 -9.89 -5.43 6.61
N LYS A 6 -10.03 -5.36 6.96
CA LYS A 6 -9.56 -5.76 7.32
C LYS A 6 -9.10 -6.59 7.44
N ALA A 7 -9.25 -6.39 7.12
CA ALA A 7 -8.81 -6.97 7.13
C ALA A 7 -8.48 -7.58 7.34
N SER A 8 -8.67 -7.36 7.08
CA SER A 8 -8.32 -7.81 7.21
C SER A 8 -7.93 -8.39 7.56
N PHE A 9 -8.01 -8.26 7.35
CA PHE A 9 -7.52 -8.64 7.67
C PHE A 9 -7.09 -9.23 8.17
N SER A 10 -7.29 -9.18 8.06
CA SER A 10 -6.76 -9.58 8.40
C SER A 10 -6.22 -10.29 8.80
N GLU A 11 -6.56 -10.34 8.74
CA GLU A 11 -6.07 -10.88 8.93
C GLU A 11 -5.29 -11.32 8.96
N ASN A 12 -5.29 -11.10 8.59
CA ASN A 12 -4.42 -11.28 8.43
C ASN A 12 -3.56 -11.47 8.58
N THR A 13 -3.61 -11.32 8.46
CA THR A 13 -2.73 -11.26 8.42
C THR A 13 -1.80 -11.42 8.68
N ASN A 14 -1.65 -11.47 8.71
CA ASN A 14 -0.74 -11.44 8.82
C ASN A 14 0.14 -11.48 8.81
N VAL A 15 0.29 -11.16 8.61
CA VAL A 15 1.10 -11.07 8.39
C VAL A 15 2.00 -10.89 8.67
N SER A 16 2.06 -10.62 8.69
CA SER A 16 2.87 -10.31 8.79
C SER A 16 3.70 -10.32 9.26
N GLN A 17 3.99 -10.43 9.46
CA GLN A 17 4.76 -10.49 9.87
C GLN A 17 5.73 -10.22 9.85
N SER A 18 5.59 -9.87 9.58
CA SER A 18 6.55 -9.68 9.24
C SER A 18 7.38 -9.05 9.87
N SER A 19 8.21 -9.07 9.64
CA SER A 19 9.22 -8.62 10.13
C SER A 19 9.19 -7.31 10.51
N GLN A 20 8.79 -6.47 9.84
CA GLN A 20 8.75 -5.20 10.21
C GLN A 20 7.74 -5.05 11.16
N ALA A 21 6.94 -5.95 11.31
CA ALA A 21 5.96 -5.94 12.29
C ALA A 21 5.09 -4.73 12.28
N ARG A 22 4.95 -4.11 11.19
CA ARG A 22 4.02 -3.04 11.09
C ARG A 22 2.70 -3.57 10.64
N ASP A 23 1.64 -3.20 11.32
CA ASP A 23 0.30 -3.52 10.87
C ASP A 23 -0.07 -2.58 9.75
N TYR A 24 -0.62 -3.11 8.69
CA TYR A 24 -1.06 -2.28 7.60
C TYR A 24 -2.44 -2.74 7.14
N SER A 25 -3.16 -1.82 6.52
CA SER A 25 -4.43 -2.11 5.87
C SER A 25 -4.25 -1.91 4.38
N TYR A 26 -4.98 -2.66 3.59
CA TYR A 26 -4.94 -2.41 2.16
C TYR A 26 -6.33 -2.53 1.58
N TYR A 27 -6.52 -1.84 0.47
CA TYR A 27 -7.75 -1.93 -0.30
C TYR A 27 -7.35 -2.01 -1.77
N TYR A 28 -7.83 -3.03 -2.45
CA TYR A 28 -7.58 -3.14 -3.89
C TYR A 28 -8.91 -3.08 -4.61
N ASP A 29 -9.07 -2.04 -5.45
CA ASP A 29 -10.28 -1.86 -6.24
C ASP A 29 -10.05 -2.54 -7.59
N LYS A 30 -10.62 -3.71 -7.74
CA LYS A 30 -10.41 -4.51 -8.93
C LYS A 30 -10.94 -3.84 -10.18
N GLU A 31 -12.03 -3.10 -10.05
CA GLU A 31 -12.65 -2.45 -11.18
C GLU A 31 -11.75 -1.36 -11.77
N TYR A 32 -11.13 -0.58 -10.92
CA TYR A 32 -10.27 0.51 -11.36
C TYR A 32 -8.79 0.19 -11.24
N ASP A 33 -8.47 -1.01 -10.77
CA ASP A 33 -7.07 -1.45 -10.65
C ASP A 33 -6.28 -0.48 -9.78
N ASN A 34 -6.84 -0.12 -8.64
CA ASN A 34 -6.28 0.88 -7.75
C ASN A 34 -5.97 0.24 -6.41
N LEU A 35 -4.70 0.28 -6.00
CA LEU A 35 -4.26 -0.31 -4.74
C LEU A 35 -3.89 0.79 -3.77
N LEU A 36 -4.43 0.69 -2.56
CA LEU A 36 -4.14 1.63 -1.49
C LEU A 36 -3.62 0.84 -0.28
N ILE A 37 -2.50 1.27 0.27
CA ILE A 37 -1.90 0.66 1.46
C ILE A 37 -1.67 1.77 2.47
N THR A 38 -2.09 1.57 3.71
CA THR A 38 -1.82 2.54 4.78
C THR A 38 -1.43 1.82 6.04
N PHE A 39 -0.55 2.45 6.83
CA PHE A 39 -0.13 1.90 8.13
C PHE A 39 -0.86 2.54 9.30
N ASN A 40 -1.22 3.80 9.19
CA ASN A 40 -1.83 4.50 10.31
C ASN A 40 -2.86 5.45 9.77
N THR A 41 -4.13 5.20 10.05
CA THR A 41 -5.20 6.00 9.49
C THR A 41 -5.75 7.02 10.46
N SER A 42 -5.12 7.19 11.61
CA SER A 42 -5.64 8.11 12.61
C SER A 42 -4.98 9.48 12.57
N VAL A 43 -4.06 9.72 11.64
CA VAL A 43 -3.39 11.02 11.55
C VAL A 43 -3.75 11.66 10.23
N PRO A 44 -3.71 12.99 10.15
CA PRO A 44 -3.89 13.66 8.87
C PRO A 44 -2.75 13.31 7.92
N THR A 45 -3.07 13.21 6.65
CA THR A 45 -2.09 12.77 5.66
C THR A 45 -2.07 13.69 4.45
N TYR A 46 -0.99 13.63 3.71
CA TYR A 46 -0.92 14.23 2.40
C TYR A 46 -0.21 13.27 1.45
N SER A 47 -0.42 13.44 0.17
CA SER A 47 0.13 12.54 -0.84
C SER A 47 1.02 13.29 -1.80
N ASP A 48 2.00 12.58 -2.34
CA ASP A 48 2.93 13.16 -3.29
C ASP A 48 3.10 12.17 -4.43
N GLU A 49 2.88 12.63 -5.64
CA GLU A 49 3.02 11.76 -6.80
C GLU A 49 4.49 11.60 -7.14
N VAL A 50 5.01 10.38 -7.07
CA VAL A 50 6.42 10.14 -7.32
C VAL A 50 6.67 9.66 -8.75
N HIS A 51 5.64 9.14 -9.41
CA HIS A 51 5.76 8.68 -10.79
C HIS A 51 4.35 8.40 -11.28
N ASN A 52 4.03 8.74 -12.46
CA ASN A 52 2.72 8.58 -13.11
C ASN A 52 1.72 7.75 -12.31
N ASN A 53 0.91 8.43 -11.52
CA ASN A 53 -0.17 7.82 -10.74
C ASN A 53 0.30 6.82 -9.70
N ILE A 54 1.55 6.96 -9.25
CA ILE A 54 2.06 6.27 -8.07
C ILE A 54 2.31 7.34 -7.03
N TYR A 55 1.66 7.21 -5.87
CA TYR A 55 1.70 8.23 -4.83
C TYR A 55 2.25 7.65 -3.55
N LEU A 56 3.05 8.42 -2.83
CA LEU A 56 3.40 8.08 -1.45
C LEU A 56 2.55 8.92 -0.53
N ILE A 57 2.12 8.33 0.58
CA ILE A 57 1.25 8.96 1.55
C ILE A 57 2.09 9.24 2.80
N TYR A 58 2.04 10.49 3.26
CA TYR A 58 2.85 10.95 4.36
C TYR A 58 1.99 11.41 5.51
N SER A 59 2.51 11.26 6.72
CA SER A 59 1.87 11.82 7.90
C SER A 59 2.15 13.32 7.97
N GLU A 60 1.12 14.12 8.21
CA GLU A 60 1.33 15.55 8.40
C GLU A 60 2.00 15.85 9.74
N GLU A 61 2.05 14.88 10.62
CA GLU A 61 2.64 15.12 11.94
C GLU A 61 4.16 15.12 11.89
N ASP A 62 4.75 14.20 11.13
CA ASP A 62 6.20 14.09 11.14
C ASP A 62 6.77 13.81 9.75
N ASP A 63 5.94 13.90 8.72
CA ASP A 63 6.36 13.67 7.32
C ASP A 63 6.90 12.27 7.06
N SER A 64 6.56 11.31 7.89
CA SER A 64 6.97 9.94 7.62
C SER A 64 6.07 9.34 6.56
N ILE A 65 6.60 8.36 5.84
CA ILE A 65 5.83 7.66 4.82
C ILE A 65 4.97 6.61 5.51
N ILE A 66 3.66 6.71 5.35
CA ILE A 66 2.74 5.79 6.00
C ILE A 66 1.84 5.07 5.03
N GLY A 67 2.11 5.15 3.73
CA GLY A 67 1.31 4.41 2.79
C GLY A 67 1.66 4.73 1.36
N THR A 68 0.92 4.13 0.45
CA THR A 68 1.08 4.38 -0.96
C THR A 68 -0.23 4.10 -1.67
N GLN A 69 -0.44 4.79 -2.77
CA GLN A 69 -1.57 4.52 -3.66
C GLN A 69 -1.00 4.30 -5.05
N ILE A 70 -1.36 3.19 -5.68
CA ILE A 70 -0.84 2.84 -6.98
C ILE A 70 -2.02 2.60 -7.91
N MET A 71 -2.21 3.48 -8.88
CA MET A 71 -3.25 3.31 -9.86
C MET A 71 -2.71 2.47 -11.00
N TYR A 72 -3.57 1.72 -11.65
CA TYR A 72 -3.20 0.79 -12.70
C TYR A 72 -2.18 -0.23 -12.18
N PHE A 73 -2.46 -0.74 -10.99
CA PHE A 73 -1.49 -1.55 -10.26
C PHE A 73 -1.03 -2.78 -11.05
N LYS A 74 -1.97 -3.51 -11.62
CA LYS A 74 -1.62 -4.75 -12.32
C LYS A 74 -0.91 -4.50 -13.64
N LYS A 75 -0.93 -3.28 -14.13
CA LYS A 75 -0.24 -2.94 -15.37
C LYS A 75 1.17 -2.46 -15.14
N ARG A 76 1.60 -2.33 -13.89
CA ARG A 76 2.94 -1.86 -13.58
C ARG A 76 3.88 -3.04 -13.49
N SER A 77 5.11 -2.85 -13.96
CA SER A 77 6.13 -3.86 -13.74
C SER A 77 6.62 -3.75 -12.31
N LEU A 78 7.03 -4.87 -11.75
CA LEU A 78 7.60 -4.85 -10.40
C LEU A 78 8.88 -4.03 -10.36
N GLU A 79 9.62 -4.00 -11.46
CA GLU A 79 10.81 -3.18 -11.53
C GLU A 79 10.50 -1.71 -11.35
N THR A 80 9.44 -1.21 -11.97
CA THR A 80 9.04 0.17 -11.82
C THR A 80 8.64 0.46 -10.37
N LEU A 81 7.86 -0.43 -9.78
CA LEU A 81 7.42 -0.23 -8.42
C LEU A 81 8.61 -0.25 -7.45
N LYS A 82 9.56 -1.14 -7.69
CA LYS A 82 10.74 -1.19 -6.85
C LYS A 82 11.54 0.10 -6.92
N LYS A 83 11.55 0.72 -8.08
CA LYS A 83 12.32 1.94 -8.28
C LYS A 83 11.74 3.12 -7.52
N TYR A 84 10.42 3.19 -7.41
CA TYR A 84 9.77 4.38 -6.87
C TYR A 84 9.22 4.20 -5.46
N LEU A 85 9.21 3.00 -4.92
CA LEU A 85 8.68 2.76 -3.58
C LEU A 85 9.82 2.45 -2.62
N PRO A 86 9.72 2.91 -1.36
CA PRO A 86 10.67 2.46 -0.35
C PRO A 86 10.60 0.96 -0.20
N LYS A 87 11.69 0.38 0.25
CA LYS A 87 11.79 -1.08 0.33
C LYS A 87 10.67 -1.70 1.14
N PHE A 88 10.32 -1.10 2.27
CA PHE A 88 9.30 -1.70 3.12
C PHE A 88 7.93 -1.72 2.45
N LEU A 89 7.63 -0.71 1.64
CA LEU A 89 6.37 -0.71 0.89
C LEU A 89 6.44 -1.66 -0.29
N PHE A 90 7.58 -1.72 -0.95
CA PHE A 90 7.71 -2.63 -2.09
C PHE A 90 7.52 -4.08 -1.68
N GLU A 91 8.00 -4.45 -0.50
CA GLU A 91 7.84 -5.82 -0.02
C GLU A 91 6.37 -6.15 0.18
N ILE A 92 5.59 -5.21 0.70
CA ILE A 92 4.16 -5.41 0.86
C ILE A 92 3.48 -5.52 -0.49
N VAL A 93 3.86 -4.65 -1.42
CA VAL A 93 3.27 -4.62 -2.74
C VAL A 93 3.55 -5.93 -3.49
N GLU A 94 4.75 -6.45 -3.35
CA GLU A 94 5.09 -7.72 -3.96
C GLU A 94 4.19 -8.83 -3.48
N GLU A 95 3.97 -8.87 -2.19
CA GLU A 95 3.10 -9.86 -1.59
C GLU A 95 1.66 -9.69 -2.06
N LEU A 96 1.19 -8.45 -2.09
CA LEU A 96 -0.18 -8.18 -2.51
C LEU A 96 -0.38 -8.47 -3.99
N ASN A 97 0.65 -8.31 -4.79
CA ASN A 97 0.55 -8.64 -6.19
C ASN A 97 0.21 -10.12 -6.38
N ILE A 98 0.78 -10.97 -5.56
CA ILE A 98 0.46 -12.39 -5.61
C ILE A 98 -0.95 -12.64 -5.11
N ILE A 99 -1.30 -12.05 -3.98
CA ILE A 99 -2.59 -12.26 -3.35
C ILE A 99 -3.74 -11.79 -4.23
N THR A 100 -3.57 -10.67 -4.93
CA THR A 100 -4.64 -10.09 -5.71
C THR A 100 -4.64 -10.54 -7.16
N GLN A 101 -3.87 -11.54 -7.50
CA GLN A 101 -3.76 -11.97 -8.87
C GLN A 101 -4.99 -12.65 -9.41
N LYS A 102 -5.85 -13.13 -8.62
CA LYS A 102 -7.03 -13.83 -9.09
C LYS A 102 -8.15 -12.95 -9.60
#